data_387f5c9f3e001f389336c3e67f4be4ea
#
_entry.id   387f5c9f3e001f389336c3e67f4be4ea
#
_cell.length_a   1.000
_cell.length_b   1.000
_cell.length_c   1.000
_cell.angle_alpha   90.00
_cell.angle_beta   90.00
_cell.angle_gamma   90.00
#
_symmetry.space_group_name_H-M   'P 1'
#
loop_
_entity.id
_entity.type
_entity.pdbx_description
1 polymer ?
#
loop_
_entity_poly.entity_id
_entity_poly.type
_entity_poly.pdbx_seq_one_letter_code
_entity_poly.pdbx_strand_id
1 'polypeptide(L)'
;MKKTVSLLLAGAMCAGLLAGCSSSSTSGGASAAASGSTAPSSVVSGEAGSKSIEKLSIAFVPSREPEEIITATEPLKEMLTAELAGLGYDVGEVEITVGTSYEAVGEALSAGTADVGLIPGGTYVLYDDGCDVLLTATRDGLSIDSDSAKDWNDNAPTEATTNQVTSYRALMIAGPSEKGQALAAKVNAGEDLTWEDVSGVNWSVMGSSSPAGYIYPSLWLQEQFDKNITELPHAVQSDSYGSAFARLASGQIDVLCTFADARRDYADKWTSEYAMTNSIWEDTAVIGVTPAIYNDTISVSKSSPIMDDDFKAALSQAFINIGDTEEGKAVISIYSHQGYQPAQASDYDSERAAQKMIQELNSAA
;
A
#
# COMPACT_ATOMS: atom_id res chain seq x y z
N MET A 1 -23.83 -46.36 5.18
CA MET A 1 -24.29 -46.55 6.58
C MET A 1 -24.46 -45.16 7.18
N LYS A 2 -25.74 -44.83 7.41
CA LYS A 2 -26.21 -43.58 7.99
C LYS A 2 -25.94 -43.59 9.49
N LYS A 3 -25.48 -42.50 10.09
CA LYS A 3 -25.72 -42.16 11.49
C LYS A 3 -25.90 -40.65 11.64
N THR A 4 -27.14 -40.30 11.74
CA THR A 4 -27.69 -39.05 12.31
C THR A 4 -27.56 -39.08 13.82
N VAL A 5 -27.20 -38.00 14.47
CA VAL A 5 -27.56 -37.72 15.86
C VAL A 5 -27.95 -36.26 16.02
N SER A 6 -29.11 -36.14 16.65
CA SER A 6 -29.95 -34.95 16.83
C SER A 6 -29.48 -33.97 17.88
N LEU A 7 -29.91 -32.74 17.68
CA LEU A 7 -30.37 -31.65 18.54
C LEU A 7 -30.60 -31.95 20.07
N LEU A 8 -30.18 -31.00 20.90
CA LEU A 8 -30.99 -30.61 22.09
C LEU A 8 -30.75 -29.12 22.38
N LEU A 9 -31.88 -28.42 22.35
CA LEU A 9 -32.17 -27.05 22.75
C LEU A 9 -32.41 -27.04 24.24
N ALA A 10 -31.89 -26.05 24.99
CA ALA A 10 -32.48 -25.63 26.24
C ALA A 10 -32.20 -24.14 26.49
N GLY A 11 -33.27 -23.38 26.43
CA GLY A 11 -33.33 -21.99 26.80
C GLY A 11 -33.59 -21.82 28.30
N ALA A 12 -33.19 -20.68 28.84
CA ALA A 12 -33.78 -20.12 30.04
C ALA A 12 -33.70 -18.60 29.98
N MET A 13 -34.85 -17.99 29.85
CA MET A 13 -35.14 -16.58 30.15
C MET A 13 -35.18 -16.40 31.69
N CYS A 14 -34.70 -15.27 32.17
CA CYS A 14 -35.24 -14.60 33.36
C CYS A 14 -35.19 -13.10 33.21
N ALA A 15 -36.37 -12.51 33.25
CA ALA A 15 -36.67 -11.10 33.33
C ALA A 15 -36.91 -10.70 34.82
N GLY A 16 -36.76 -9.44 35.12
CA GLY A 16 -37.20 -8.78 36.36
C GLY A 16 -36.57 -7.40 36.44
N LEU A 17 -37.21 -6.38 36.04
CA LEU A 17 -38.28 -5.53 36.64
C LEU A 17 -37.80 -4.63 37.79
N LEU A 18 -37.75 -3.33 37.44
CA LEU A 18 -38.52 -2.17 37.98
C LEU A 18 -38.11 -1.65 39.35
N ALA A 19 -37.91 -0.45 39.54
CA ALA A 19 -38.68 0.78 39.75
C ALA A 19 -37.89 1.62 40.77
N GLY A 20 -37.96 2.89 40.85
CA GLY A 20 -38.88 3.95 40.66
C GLY A 20 -38.26 5.25 41.12
N CYS A 21 -38.67 6.32 40.52
CA CYS A 21 -39.42 7.48 41.06
C CYS A 21 -38.88 8.09 42.36
N SER A 22 -38.78 9.37 42.53
CA SER A 22 -39.54 10.52 42.05
C SER A 22 -39.01 11.82 42.67
N SER A 23 -39.11 12.89 41.91
CA SER A 23 -39.73 14.18 42.24
C SER A 23 -39.18 14.97 43.46
N SER A 24 -39.10 16.25 43.44
CA SER A 24 -39.78 17.36 42.81
C SER A 24 -39.25 18.68 43.37
N SER A 25 -39.17 19.70 42.49
CA SER A 25 -39.65 21.07 42.66
C SER A 25 -39.29 21.87 43.93
N THR A 26 -38.93 23.09 43.94
CA THR A 26 -39.54 24.31 43.38
C THR A 26 -38.70 25.54 43.74
N SER A 27 -38.58 26.43 42.81
CA SER A 27 -38.77 27.88 42.81
C SER A 27 -38.20 28.85 43.83
N GLY A 28 -37.73 29.94 43.27
CA GLY A 28 -37.83 31.32 43.78
C GLY A 28 -36.46 31.87 44.19
N GLY A 29 -35.91 32.85 43.61
CA GLY A 29 -36.36 34.14 43.33
C GLY A 29 -35.38 35.18 43.86
N ALA A 30 -34.91 36.06 42.97
CA ALA A 30 -34.52 37.45 43.16
C ALA A 30 -33.19 37.86 43.82
N SER A 31 -32.35 38.43 42.98
CA SER A 31 -31.74 39.76 43.00
C SER A 31 -30.96 40.24 44.24
N ALA A 32 -29.70 40.57 44.04
CA ALA A 32 -29.08 41.91 44.07
C ALA A 32 -27.57 41.87 44.27
N ALA A 33 -26.91 42.49 43.33
CA ALA A 33 -25.86 43.47 43.39
C ALA A 33 -24.59 43.27 44.27
N ALA A 34 -23.46 43.32 43.55
CA ALA A 34 -22.25 44.10 43.77
C ALA A 34 -21.25 43.69 44.85
N SER A 35 -20.08 43.31 44.41
CA SER A 35 -18.82 44.05 44.61
C SER A 35 -17.60 43.15 44.40
N GLY A 36 -16.69 43.67 43.67
CA GLY A 36 -15.49 43.05 43.18
C GLY A 36 -14.55 42.45 44.21
N SER A 37 -13.90 41.39 43.73
CA SER A 37 -12.55 41.06 44.14
C SER A 37 -11.87 40.33 42.99
N THR A 38 -10.91 41.00 42.40
CA THR A 38 -9.97 40.42 41.45
C THR A 38 -9.12 39.39 42.17
N ALA A 39 -9.36 38.13 41.89
CA ALA A 39 -8.40 37.06 42.13
C ALA A 39 -7.68 36.76 40.80
N PRO A 40 -6.35 36.61 40.79
CA PRO A 40 -5.62 36.29 39.60
C PRO A 40 -5.99 34.86 39.18
N SER A 41 -6.58 34.68 38.00
CA SER A 41 -6.62 33.41 37.32
C SER A 41 -5.20 32.94 37.10
N SER A 42 -4.74 32.04 37.93
CA SER A 42 -3.60 31.20 37.62
C SER A 42 -4.03 30.34 36.44
N VAL A 43 -3.61 30.73 35.26
CA VAL A 43 -3.52 29.84 34.11
C VAL A 43 -2.50 28.79 34.53
N VAL A 44 -3.01 27.65 34.98
CA VAL A 44 -2.21 26.44 35.07
C VAL A 44 -1.97 26.04 33.63
N SER A 45 -0.86 26.51 33.07
CA SER A 45 -0.20 25.87 31.93
C SER A 45 0.26 24.52 32.48
N GLY A 46 -0.58 23.51 32.40
CA GLY A 46 -0.10 22.14 32.50
C GLY A 46 0.80 21.92 31.28
N GLU A 47 2.09 21.93 31.48
CA GLU A 47 3.00 21.22 30.59
C GLU A 47 2.51 19.77 30.64
N ALA A 48 1.76 19.35 29.62
CA ALA A 48 1.56 17.95 29.33
C ALA A 48 2.93 17.38 29.08
N GLY A 49 3.49 16.64 30.04
CA GLY A 49 4.79 16.01 29.90
C GLY A 49 4.79 15.18 28.62
N SER A 50 5.83 15.32 27.82
CA SER A 50 6.01 14.52 26.60
C SER A 50 5.97 13.03 26.96
N LYS A 51 5.19 12.23 26.22
CA LYS A 51 5.19 10.76 26.37
C LYS A 51 6.49 10.23 25.72
N SER A 52 7.33 9.51 26.48
CA SER A 52 8.58 8.98 25.97
C SER A 52 8.36 7.61 25.30
N ILE A 53 8.90 7.46 24.11
CA ILE A 53 8.99 6.22 23.32
C ILE A 53 10.46 5.92 23.10
N GLU A 54 10.95 4.80 23.63
CA GLU A 54 12.37 4.45 23.53
C GLU A 54 12.78 4.25 22.05
N LYS A 55 11.94 3.52 21.30
CA LYS A 55 12.21 3.16 19.91
C LYS A 55 10.91 3.03 19.11
N LEU A 56 10.93 3.53 17.87
CA LEU A 56 9.91 3.34 16.85
C LEU A 56 10.53 2.57 15.67
N SER A 57 10.08 1.34 15.42
CA SER A 57 10.57 0.50 14.34
C SER A 57 9.66 0.56 13.12
N ILE A 58 10.25 0.88 11.96
CA ILE A 58 9.55 1.02 10.68
C ILE A 58 10.12 0.02 9.68
N ALA A 59 9.25 -0.78 9.06
CA ALA A 59 9.61 -1.75 8.06
C ALA A 59 9.05 -1.37 6.69
N PHE A 60 9.88 -1.44 5.67
CA PHE A 60 9.54 -1.24 4.26
C PHE A 60 9.53 -2.53 3.49
N VAL A 61 8.62 -2.71 2.53
CA VAL A 61 8.67 -3.84 1.59
C VAL A 61 9.76 -3.61 0.53
N PRO A 62 10.40 -4.69 0.01
CA PRO A 62 11.50 -4.56 -0.96
C PRO A 62 10.97 -4.38 -2.39
N SER A 63 10.20 -3.31 -2.65
CA SER A 63 9.72 -2.98 -4.00
C SER A 63 10.81 -2.32 -4.86
N ARG A 64 11.84 -1.78 -4.23
CA ARG A 64 13.08 -1.26 -4.83
C ARG A 64 14.26 -2.02 -4.24
N GLU A 65 15.47 -1.76 -4.75
CA GLU A 65 16.68 -2.28 -4.13
C GLU A 65 16.79 -1.82 -2.66
N PRO A 66 17.06 -2.72 -1.70
CA PRO A 66 17.05 -2.37 -0.28
C PRO A 66 17.96 -1.19 0.08
N GLU A 67 19.14 -1.08 -0.55
CA GLU A 67 20.08 0.02 -0.32
C GLU A 67 19.51 1.38 -0.82
N GLU A 68 18.75 1.38 -1.90
CA GLU A 68 18.06 2.56 -2.39
C GLU A 68 16.99 3.04 -1.41
N ILE A 69 16.19 2.11 -0.88
CA ILE A 69 15.15 2.41 0.12
C ILE A 69 15.77 3.00 1.37
N ILE A 70 16.78 2.33 1.95
CA ILE A 70 17.45 2.78 3.18
C ILE A 70 18.05 4.17 2.98
N THR A 71 18.74 4.40 1.85
CA THR A 71 19.38 5.69 1.57
C THR A 71 18.34 6.81 1.41
N ALA A 72 17.27 6.56 0.64
CA ALA A 72 16.24 7.56 0.40
C ALA A 72 15.43 7.90 1.67
N THR A 73 15.23 6.92 2.56
CA THR A 73 14.40 7.08 3.76
C THR A 73 15.18 7.49 5.01
N GLU A 74 16.51 7.57 4.96
CA GLU A 74 17.31 7.99 6.12
C GLU A 74 16.85 9.34 6.73
N PRO A 75 16.50 10.38 5.92
CA PRO A 75 16.02 11.64 6.49
C PRO A 75 14.67 11.51 7.23
N LEU A 76 13.86 10.47 6.92
CA LEU A 76 12.57 10.24 7.57
C LEU A 76 12.70 10.07 9.09
N LYS A 77 13.83 9.55 9.58
CA LYS A 77 14.09 9.35 11.01
C LYS A 77 14.04 10.68 11.77
N GLU A 78 14.79 11.68 11.29
CA GLU A 78 14.82 13.02 11.90
C GLU A 78 13.47 13.74 11.73
N MET A 79 12.84 13.62 10.56
CA MET A 79 11.55 14.23 10.29
C MET A 79 10.47 13.70 11.24
N LEU A 80 10.37 12.38 11.41
CA LEU A 80 9.40 11.76 12.33
C LEU A 80 9.68 12.14 13.78
N THR A 81 10.94 12.13 14.21
CA THR A 81 11.31 12.54 15.56
C THR A 81 10.88 13.98 15.82
N ALA A 82 11.10 14.90 14.88
CA ALA A 82 10.74 16.31 15.02
C ALA A 82 9.21 16.52 15.04
N GLU A 83 8.47 15.89 14.11
CA GLU A 83 7.02 16.00 14.04
C GLU A 83 6.36 15.41 15.31
N LEU A 84 6.79 14.23 15.75
CA LEU A 84 6.26 13.59 16.94
C LEU A 84 6.57 14.37 18.20
N ALA A 85 7.75 15.02 18.30
CA ALA A 85 8.07 15.93 19.41
C ALA A 85 7.09 17.11 19.44
N GLY A 86 6.76 17.69 18.29
CA GLY A 86 5.74 18.75 18.16
C GLY A 86 4.34 18.30 18.59
N LEU A 87 4.05 16.99 18.52
CA LEU A 87 2.80 16.37 18.89
C LEU A 87 2.79 15.78 20.34
N GLY A 88 3.86 16.03 21.10
CA GLY A 88 3.95 15.65 22.53
C GLY A 88 4.57 14.28 22.78
N TYR A 89 5.32 13.72 21.83
CA TYR A 89 6.02 12.45 21.98
C TYR A 89 7.54 12.64 21.83
N ASP A 90 8.30 12.12 22.79
CA ASP A 90 9.77 12.11 22.77
C ASP A 90 10.24 10.72 22.32
N VAL A 91 10.61 10.60 21.04
CA VAL A 91 11.06 9.36 20.43
C VAL A 91 12.58 9.30 20.44
N GLY A 92 13.15 8.35 21.20
CA GLY A 92 14.59 8.20 21.38
C GLY A 92 15.31 7.69 20.13
N GLU A 93 14.70 6.76 19.41
CA GLU A 93 15.25 6.16 18.19
C GLU A 93 14.16 5.85 17.18
N VAL A 94 14.37 6.21 15.90
CA VAL A 94 13.59 5.71 14.77
C VAL A 94 14.48 4.74 13.98
N GLU A 95 14.14 3.46 14.00
CA GLU A 95 14.82 2.43 13.22
C GLU A 95 14.05 2.17 11.92
N ILE A 96 14.77 2.17 10.79
CA ILE A 96 14.22 1.83 9.48
C ILE A 96 14.88 0.55 8.98
N THR A 97 14.06 -0.41 8.57
CA THR A 97 14.48 -1.69 8.00
C THR A 97 13.76 -1.97 6.68
N VAL A 98 14.37 -2.79 5.83
CA VAL A 98 13.74 -3.32 4.62
C VAL A 98 13.58 -4.82 4.79
N GLY A 99 12.37 -5.33 4.63
CA GLY A 99 12.09 -6.76 4.71
C GLY A 99 12.72 -7.54 3.56
N THR A 100 12.88 -8.84 3.75
CA THR A 100 13.38 -9.75 2.70
C THR A 100 12.30 -10.11 1.68
N SER A 101 11.03 -9.95 2.04
CA SER A 101 9.86 -10.10 1.18
C SER A 101 8.70 -9.24 1.70
N TYR A 102 7.65 -9.14 0.94
CA TYR A 102 6.42 -8.42 1.34
C TYR A 102 5.76 -9.11 2.53
N GLU A 103 5.70 -10.45 2.49
CA GLU A 103 5.14 -11.27 3.56
C GLU A 103 5.95 -11.12 4.85
N ALA A 104 7.29 -11.05 4.77
CA ALA A 104 8.14 -10.87 5.95
C ALA A 104 7.84 -9.56 6.70
N VAL A 105 7.48 -8.49 5.99
CA VAL A 105 7.04 -7.23 6.62
C VAL A 105 5.67 -7.38 7.27
N GLY A 106 4.72 -8.05 6.60
CA GLY A 106 3.40 -8.36 7.18
C GLY A 106 3.50 -9.22 8.44
N GLU A 107 4.38 -10.24 8.44
CA GLU A 107 4.67 -11.07 9.60
C GLU A 107 5.31 -10.26 10.74
N ALA A 108 6.23 -9.35 10.43
CA ALA A 108 6.86 -8.48 11.43
C ALA A 108 5.85 -7.56 12.11
N LEU A 109 4.91 -6.99 11.37
CA LEU A 109 3.79 -6.22 11.92
C LEU A 109 2.90 -7.09 12.82
N SER A 110 2.50 -8.27 12.34
CA SER A 110 1.63 -9.17 13.12
C SER A 110 2.29 -9.64 14.41
N ALA A 111 3.59 -9.86 14.39
CA ALA A 111 4.38 -10.28 15.55
C ALA A 111 4.74 -9.13 16.51
N GLY A 112 4.57 -7.86 16.10
CA GLY A 112 5.00 -6.69 16.87
C GLY A 112 6.51 -6.47 16.90
N THR A 113 7.24 -7.04 15.93
CA THR A 113 8.68 -6.80 15.76
C THR A 113 8.97 -5.60 14.85
N ALA A 114 7.98 -5.15 14.10
CA ALA A 114 7.88 -3.83 13.49
C ALA A 114 6.63 -3.13 14.01
N ASP A 115 6.78 -1.87 14.38
CA ASP A 115 5.66 -1.04 14.87
C ASP A 115 4.84 -0.47 13.71
N VAL A 116 5.53 -0.06 12.64
CA VAL A 116 4.96 0.55 11.44
C VAL A 116 5.44 -0.21 10.21
N GLY A 117 4.55 -0.38 9.24
CA GLY A 117 4.88 -0.95 7.94
C GLY A 117 4.37 -0.08 6.81
N LEU A 118 5.25 0.22 5.85
CA LEU A 118 4.85 0.76 4.56
C LEU A 118 4.69 -0.44 3.62
N ILE A 119 3.43 -0.86 3.45
CA ILE A 119 3.06 -2.09 2.75
C ILE A 119 1.94 -1.84 1.75
N PRO A 120 1.91 -2.55 0.62
CA PRO A 120 0.80 -2.44 -0.32
C PRO A 120 -0.49 -3.06 0.23
N GLY A 121 -1.62 -2.65 -0.33
CA GLY A 121 -2.95 -3.11 0.07
C GLY A 121 -3.10 -4.63 0.06
N GLY A 122 -2.51 -5.30 -0.92
CA GLY A 122 -2.53 -6.77 -1.00
C GLY A 122 -1.81 -7.45 0.16
N THR A 123 -0.68 -6.89 0.62
CA THR A 123 0.01 -7.37 1.83
C THR A 123 -0.81 -7.04 3.07
N TYR A 124 -1.35 -5.81 3.17
CA TYR A 124 -2.18 -5.40 4.30
C TYR A 124 -3.33 -6.39 4.55
N VAL A 125 -4.11 -6.73 3.53
CA VAL A 125 -5.30 -7.60 3.69
C VAL A 125 -4.97 -9.05 4.06
N LEU A 126 -3.74 -9.50 3.83
CA LEU A 126 -3.28 -10.82 4.29
C LEU A 126 -2.94 -10.85 5.78
N TYR A 127 -2.61 -9.68 6.34
CA TYR A 127 -2.14 -9.55 7.72
C TYR A 127 -3.01 -8.60 8.57
N ASP A 128 -4.21 -8.25 8.11
CA ASP A 128 -5.12 -7.30 8.77
C ASP A 128 -5.65 -7.77 10.12
N ASP A 129 -5.56 -9.05 10.44
CA ASP A 129 -5.78 -9.56 11.80
C ASP A 129 -4.71 -9.05 12.78
N GLY A 130 -3.48 -8.85 12.31
CA GLY A 130 -2.32 -8.45 13.12
C GLY A 130 -1.93 -6.97 13.01
N CYS A 131 -2.50 -6.22 12.06
CA CYS A 131 -2.21 -4.79 11.88
C CYS A 131 -3.46 -3.97 11.55
N ASP A 132 -3.40 -2.66 11.87
CA ASP A 132 -4.39 -1.66 11.49
C ASP A 132 -3.81 -0.77 10.40
N VAL A 133 -4.64 -0.38 9.40
CA VAL A 133 -4.27 0.69 8.47
C VAL A 133 -4.56 2.04 9.11
N LEU A 134 -3.60 2.97 8.99
CA LEU A 134 -3.79 4.37 9.41
C LEU A 134 -4.01 5.29 8.23
N LEU A 135 -3.16 5.16 7.22
CA LEU A 135 -3.10 6.06 6.08
C LEU A 135 -3.01 5.27 4.77
N THR A 136 -3.53 5.87 3.71
CA THR A 136 -3.22 5.49 2.33
C THR A 136 -2.31 6.54 1.70
N ALA A 137 -1.39 6.10 0.87
CA ALA A 137 -0.56 6.99 0.08
C ALA A 137 -1.38 7.66 -1.02
N THR A 138 -0.99 8.88 -1.39
CA THR A 138 -1.43 9.52 -2.63
C THR A 138 -0.29 9.51 -3.64
N ARG A 139 -0.63 9.50 -4.92
CA ARG A 139 0.32 9.59 -6.05
C ARG A 139 -0.15 10.68 -7.01
N ASP A 140 0.77 11.21 -7.80
CA ASP A 140 0.36 12.01 -8.94
C ASP A 140 -0.44 11.14 -9.91
N GLY A 141 -1.55 11.66 -10.40
CA GLY A 141 -2.24 11.03 -11.52
C GLY A 141 -1.34 11.06 -12.77
N LEU A 142 -1.64 10.23 -13.72
CA LEU A 142 -0.90 10.15 -14.99
C LEU A 142 -1.69 10.82 -16.11
N SER A 143 -0.98 11.27 -17.14
CA SER A 143 -1.58 11.81 -18.38
C SER A 143 -2.39 10.74 -19.13
N ILE A 144 -2.13 9.46 -18.85
CA ILE A 144 -2.85 8.30 -19.38
C ILE A 144 -3.35 7.48 -18.18
N ASP A 145 -4.66 7.25 -18.12
CA ASP A 145 -5.32 6.33 -17.18
C ASP A 145 -6.38 5.52 -17.95
N SER A 146 -5.95 4.82 -19.00
CA SER A 146 -6.78 4.00 -19.86
C SER A 146 -6.74 2.53 -19.42
N ASP A 147 -7.84 1.80 -19.62
CA ASP A 147 -7.91 0.35 -19.50
C ASP A 147 -7.50 -0.37 -20.80
N SER A 148 -7.27 0.38 -21.89
CA SER A 148 -6.74 -0.13 -23.15
C SER A 148 -5.21 -0.11 -23.17
N ALA A 149 -4.57 -1.25 -23.32
CA ALA A 149 -3.11 -1.35 -23.38
C ALA A 149 -2.49 -0.52 -24.53
N LYS A 150 -3.18 -0.46 -25.66
CA LYS A 150 -2.72 0.29 -26.84
C LYS A 150 -2.53 1.78 -26.56
N ASP A 151 -3.36 2.39 -25.68
CA ASP A 151 -3.29 3.81 -25.39
C ASP A 151 -2.00 4.22 -24.66
N TRP A 152 -1.27 3.24 -24.09
CA TRP A 152 0.00 3.43 -23.41
C TRP A 152 1.22 3.32 -24.36
N ASN A 153 1.00 3.10 -25.65
CA ASN A 153 2.03 2.70 -26.63
C ASN A 153 2.27 3.73 -27.74
N ASP A 154 2.25 5.01 -27.41
CA ASP A 154 2.54 6.10 -28.34
C ASP A 154 4.04 6.44 -28.48
N ASN A 155 4.92 5.65 -27.83
CA ASN A 155 6.38 5.84 -27.75
C ASN A 155 6.79 7.15 -27.06
N ALA A 156 5.91 7.76 -26.30
CA ALA A 156 6.17 8.96 -25.53
C ALA A 156 6.04 8.69 -24.01
N PRO A 157 6.79 9.43 -23.17
CA PRO A 157 6.65 9.33 -21.73
C PRO A 157 5.24 9.69 -21.27
N THR A 158 4.68 8.92 -20.32
CA THR A 158 3.54 9.40 -19.54
C THR A 158 3.99 10.53 -18.63
N GLU A 159 3.14 11.55 -18.50
CA GLU A 159 3.43 12.72 -17.68
C GLU A 159 2.67 12.64 -16.35
N ALA A 160 3.27 13.13 -15.28
CA ALA A 160 2.57 13.33 -14.02
C ALA A 160 1.55 14.47 -14.17
N THR A 161 0.38 14.32 -13.57
CA THR A 161 -0.59 15.41 -13.44
C THR A 161 -0.52 16.00 -12.03
N THR A 162 -1.11 17.17 -11.82
CA THR A 162 -1.18 17.80 -10.49
C THR A 162 -2.28 17.21 -9.60
N ASN A 163 -3.08 16.28 -10.13
CA ASN A 163 -4.13 15.64 -9.36
C ASN A 163 -3.56 14.50 -8.52
N GLN A 164 -3.79 14.57 -7.22
CA GLN A 164 -3.46 13.46 -6.32
C GLN A 164 -4.54 12.37 -6.41
N VAL A 165 -4.11 11.12 -6.58
CA VAL A 165 -4.98 9.95 -6.70
C VAL A 165 -4.64 8.92 -5.64
N THR A 166 -5.66 8.15 -5.21
CA THR A 166 -5.53 7.07 -4.22
C THR A 166 -5.49 5.68 -4.86
N SER A 167 -5.41 5.63 -6.17
CA SER A 167 -5.33 4.37 -6.91
C SER A 167 -4.37 4.48 -8.08
N TYR A 168 -3.91 3.35 -8.54
CA TYR A 168 -3.07 3.18 -9.73
C TYR A 168 -3.47 1.89 -10.45
N ARG A 169 -2.88 1.58 -11.60
CA ARG A 169 -3.10 0.33 -12.32
C ARG A 169 -1.84 -0.53 -12.33
N ALA A 170 -1.97 -1.82 -12.57
CA ALA A 170 -0.85 -2.63 -12.99
C ALA A 170 -0.77 -2.68 -14.52
N LEU A 171 0.45 -2.75 -15.01
CA LEU A 171 0.76 -2.92 -16.42
C LEU A 171 1.55 -4.22 -16.63
N MET A 172 1.18 -4.96 -17.67
CA MET A 172 2.02 -6.01 -18.23
C MET A 172 2.81 -5.39 -19.40
N ILE A 173 4.12 -5.28 -19.24
CA ILE A 173 5.01 -4.58 -20.16
C ILE A 173 5.87 -5.59 -20.91
N ALA A 174 5.71 -5.65 -22.23
CA ALA A 174 6.57 -6.41 -23.12
C ALA A 174 7.88 -5.65 -23.40
N GLY A 175 9.00 -6.37 -23.38
CA GLY A 175 10.34 -5.82 -23.56
C GLY A 175 10.88 -5.92 -25.00
N PRO A 176 12.20 -5.62 -25.17
CA PRO A 176 12.85 -5.54 -26.47
C PRO A 176 13.14 -6.90 -27.12
N SER A 177 12.89 -8.02 -26.43
CA SER A 177 13.10 -9.34 -27.01
C SER A 177 12.21 -9.58 -28.24
N GLU A 178 12.60 -10.49 -29.13
CA GLU A 178 11.81 -10.84 -30.32
C GLU A 178 10.36 -11.25 -29.95
N LYS A 179 10.22 -12.02 -28.88
CA LYS A 179 8.90 -12.46 -28.39
C LYS A 179 8.11 -11.31 -27.78
N GLY A 180 8.75 -10.45 -26.99
CA GLY A 180 8.11 -9.26 -26.42
C GLY A 180 7.61 -8.33 -27.52
N GLN A 181 8.42 -8.07 -28.52
CA GLN A 181 8.05 -7.22 -29.66
C GLN A 181 6.93 -7.84 -30.53
N ALA A 182 6.86 -9.18 -30.63
CA ALA A 182 5.76 -9.85 -31.30
C ALA A 182 4.41 -9.64 -30.58
N LEU A 183 4.40 -9.70 -29.24
CA LEU A 183 3.21 -9.37 -28.44
C LEU A 183 2.81 -7.90 -28.62
N ALA A 184 3.79 -7.00 -28.53
CA ALA A 184 3.59 -5.56 -28.71
C ALA A 184 2.97 -5.23 -30.08
N ALA A 185 3.45 -5.89 -31.15
CA ALA A 185 2.95 -5.68 -32.50
C ALA A 185 1.47 -6.05 -32.64
N LYS A 186 1.03 -7.17 -32.04
CA LYS A 186 -0.38 -7.59 -32.02
C LYS A 186 -1.25 -6.56 -31.33
N VAL A 187 -0.89 -6.17 -30.09
CA VAL A 187 -1.66 -5.19 -29.32
C VAL A 187 -1.74 -3.84 -30.05
N ASN A 188 -0.64 -3.36 -30.59
CA ASN A 188 -0.61 -2.10 -31.34
C ASN A 188 -1.43 -2.17 -32.65
N ALA A 189 -1.54 -3.36 -33.26
CA ALA A 189 -2.44 -3.59 -34.38
C ALA A 189 -3.93 -3.65 -33.99
N GLY A 190 -4.23 -3.74 -32.68
CA GLY A 190 -5.58 -3.91 -32.14
C GLY A 190 -6.05 -5.37 -32.26
N GLU A 191 -5.11 -6.32 -32.26
CA GLU A 191 -5.38 -7.74 -32.26
C GLU A 191 -5.40 -8.26 -30.80
N ASP A 192 -6.32 -9.17 -30.50
CA ASP A 192 -6.37 -9.82 -29.19
C ASP A 192 -5.21 -10.82 -29.05
N LEU A 193 -4.63 -10.86 -27.86
CA LEU A 193 -3.65 -11.89 -27.50
C LEU A 193 -4.37 -13.20 -27.19
N THR A 194 -3.76 -14.31 -27.55
CA THR A 194 -4.23 -15.66 -27.22
C THR A 194 -3.45 -16.21 -26.02
N TRP A 195 -3.99 -17.25 -25.36
CA TRP A 195 -3.23 -17.96 -24.32
C TRP A 195 -1.89 -18.51 -24.84
N GLU A 196 -1.84 -18.99 -26.08
CA GLU A 196 -0.59 -19.48 -26.70
C GLU A 196 0.46 -18.36 -26.80
N ASP A 197 0.04 -17.15 -27.15
CA ASP A 197 0.93 -15.99 -27.19
C ASP A 197 1.54 -15.71 -25.83
N VAL A 198 0.74 -15.59 -24.79
CA VAL A 198 1.19 -15.19 -23.44
C VAL A 198 1.89 -16.33 -22.69
N SER A 199 1.49 -17.59 -22.88
CA SER A 199 2.12 -18.75 -22.26
C SER A 199 3.46 -19.15 -22.90
N GLY A 200 3.71 -18.70 -24.15
CA GLY A 200 4.93 -18.98 -24.90
C GLY A 200 6.13 -18.10 -24.56
N VAL A 201 5.98 -17.13 -23.66
CA VAL A 201 7.00 -16.12 -23.32
C VAL A 201 7.43 -16.21 -21.86
N ASN A 202 8.59 -15.59 -21.53
CA ASN A 202 9.11 -15.57 -20.17
C ASN A 202 8.56 -14.35 -19.43
N TRP A 203 7.95 -14.58 -18.27
CA TRP A 203 7.36 -13.55 -17.42
C TRP A 203 8.21 -13.26 -16.19
N SER A 204 8.26 -12.01 -15.77
CA SER A 204 8.67 -11.63 -14.42
C SER A 204 7.47 -11.18 -13.61
N VAL A 205 7.31 -11.77 -12.43
CA VAL A 205 6.31 -11.42 -11.43
C VAL A 205 7.00 -11.06 -10.12
N MET A 206 6.27 -10.40 -9.21
CA MET A 206 6.73 -10.14 -7.85
C MET A 206 6.22 -11.23 -6.88
N GLY A 207 6.43 -11.04 -5.59
CA GLY A 207 5.86 -11.92 -4.56
C GLY A 207 4.33 -11.96 -4.61
N SER A 208 3.74 -13.03 -4.12
CA SER A 208 2.31 -13.34 -4.25
C SER A 208 1.36 -12.35 -3.59
N SER A 209 1.86 -11.52 -2.67
CA SER A 209 1.09 -10.45 -2.02
C SER A 209 1.25 -9.07 -2.69
N SER A 210 2.03 -8.98 -3.78
CA SER A 210 2.20 -7.75 -4.54
C SER A 210 0.98 -7.48 -5.43
N PRO A 211 0.23 -6.38 -5.23
CA PRO A 211 -0.94 -6.09 -6.06
C PRO A 211 -0.58 -5.96 -7.54
N ALA A 212 0.33 -5.06 -7.89
CA ALA A 212 0.66 -4.79 -9.28
C ALA A 212 1.58 -5.83 -9.92
N GLY A 213 2.38 -6.54 -9.12
CA GLY A 213 3.35 -7.51 -9.64
C GLY A 213 2.83 -8.95 -9.70
N TYR A 214 1.67 -9.24 -9.08
CA TYR A 214 1.15 -10.61 -9.02
C TYR A 214 -0.38 -10.68 -8.99
N ILE A 215 -1.05 -10.05 -8.00
CA ILE A 215 -2.49 -10.27 -7.75
C ILE A 215 -3.33 -9.82 -8.94
N TYR A 216 -3.22 -8.56 -9.33
CA TYR A 216 -4.01 -8.00 -10.42
C TYR A 216 -3.61 -8.53 -11.81
N PRO A 217 -2.32 -8.77 -12.12
CA PRO A 217 -1.94 -9.56 -13.29
C PRO A 217 -2.56 -10.97 -13.35
N SER A 218 -2.69 -11.65 -12.19
CA SER A 218 -3.38 -12.94 -12.13
C SER A 218 -4.87 -12.81 -12.46
N LEU A 219 -5.54 -11.77 -11.95
CA LEU A 219 -6.94 -11.49 -12.28
C LEU A 219 -7.09 -11.14 -13.76
N TRP A 220 -6.16 -10.40 -14.34
CA TRP A 220 -6.14 -10.10 -15.77
C TRP A 220 -6.01 -11.37 -16.61
N LEU A 221 -5.11 -12.30 -16.24
CA LEU A 221 -4.99 -13.59 -16.93
C LEU A 221 -6.28 -14.44 -16.79
N GLN A 222 -6.90 -14.40 -15.63
CA GLN A 222 -8.17 -15.10 -15.40
C GLN A 222 -9.30 -14.53 -16.25
N GLU A 223 -9.40 -13.21 -16.34
CA GLU A 223 -10.43 -12.52 -17.12
C GLU A 223 -10.24 -12.72 -18.62
N GLN A 224 -9.00 -12.61 -19.12
CA GLN A 224 -8.72 -12.66 -20.55
C GLN A 224 -8.68 -14.10 -21.11
N PHE A 225 -8.19 -15.05 -20.32
CA PHE A 225 -7.86 -16.39 -20.82
C PHE A 225 -8.48 -17.53 -20.02
N ASP A 226 -9.20 -17.26 -18.93
CA ASP A 226 -9.65 -18.27 -17.96
C ASP A 226 -8.47 -19.13 -17.44
N LYS A 227 -7.35 -18.44 -17.11
CA LYS A 227 -6.09 -19.03 -16.71
C LYS A 227 -5.51 -18.36 -15.46
N ASN A 228 -4.78 -19.16 -14.67
CA ASN A 228 -4.07 -18.69 -13.49
C ASN A 228 -2.62 -18.30 -13.86
N ILE A 229 -2.04 -17.34 -13.15
CA ILE A 229 -0.63 -16.96 -13.28
C ILE A 229 0.32 -18.14 -13.02
N THR A 230 -0.06 -19.09 -12.17
CA THR A 230 0.67 -20.33 -11.89
C THR A 230 0.67 -21.32 -13.07
N GLU A 231 -0.19 -21.14 -14.06
CA GLU A 231 -0.22 -21.92 -15.29
C GLU A 231 0.73 -21.37 -16.37
N LEU A 232 1.35 -20.20 -16.13
CA LEU A 232 2.42 -19.68 -17.00
C LEU A 232 3.68 -20.54 -16.82
N PRO A 233 4.12 -21.27 -17.87
CA PRO A 233 5.21 -22.25 -17.71
C PRO A 233 6.57 -21.62 -17.48
N HIS A 234 6.71 -20.33 -17.77
CA HIS A 234 7.96 -19.58 -17.74
C HIS A 234 7.85 -18.31 -16.90
N ALA A 235 7.09 -18.33 -15.81
CA ALA A 235 7.05 -17.24 -14.85
C ALA A 235 8.18 -17.39 -13.82
N VAL A 236 8.91 -16.30 -13.59
CA VAL A 236 9.96 -16.22 -12.56
C VAL A 236 9.66 -15.06 -11.62
N GLN A 237 9.87 -15.27 -10.34
CA GLN A 237 9.79 -14.20 -9.35
C GLN A 237 11.06 -13.36 -9.38
N SER A 238 10.91 -12.04 -9.37
CA SER A 238 11.99 -11.08 -9.14
C SER A 238 11.93 -10.51 -7.73
N ASP A 239 13.09 -10.17 -7.18
CA ASP A 239 13.21 -9.66 -5.81
C ASP A 239 12.83 -8.18 -5.70
N SER A 240 13.00 -7.42 -6.80
CA SER A 240 12.65 -6.01 -6.92
C SER A 240 12.21 -5.66 -8.34
N TYR A 241 11.53 -4.52 -8.53
CA TYR A 241 11.23 -4.03 -9.87
C TYR A 241 12.51 -3.63 -10.63
N GLY A 242 13.56 -3.16 -9.94
CA GLY A 242 14.84 -2.84 -10.56
C GLY A 242 15.48 -4.08 -11.19
N SER A 243 15.54 -5.19 -10.45
CA SER A 243 16.05 -6.46 -10.98
C SER A 243 15.19 -7.00 -12.13
N ALA A 244 13.87 -6.79 -12.07
CA ALA A 244 12.96 -7.19 -13.15
C ALA A 244 13.19 -6.36 -14.44
N PHE A 245 13.34 -5.03 -14.34
CA PHE A 245 13.65 -4.17 -15.49
C PHE A 245 15.02 -4.50 -16.09
N ALA A 246 16.04 -4.79 -15.29
CA ALA A 246 17.34 -5.24 -15.77
C ALA A 246 17.25 -6.55 -16.56
N ARG A 247 16.43 -7.51 -16.09
CA ARG A 247 16.17 -8.77 -16.82
C ARG A 247 15.38 -8.52 -18.10
N LEU A 248 14.43 -7.59 -18.11
CA LEU A 248 13.68 -7.21 -19.30
C LEU A 248 14.60 -6.60 -20.36
N ALA A 249 15.45 -5.65 -19.98
CA ALA A 249 16.43 -5.01 -20.85
C ALA A 249 17.41 -6.03 -21.45
N SER A 250 17.87 -7.00 -20.65
CA SER A 250 18.80 -8.04 -21.13
C SER A 250 18.13 -9.17 -21.93
N GLY A 251 16.79 -9.17 -22.07
CA GLY A 251 16.05 -10.22 -22.78
C GLY A 251 15.98 -11.56 -22.03
N GLN A 252 16.28 -11.59 -20.72
CA GLN A 252 16.10 -12.79 -19.89
C GLN A 252 14.63 -13.08 -19.64
N ILE A 253 13.79 -12.03 -19.62
CA ILE A 253 12.34 -12.11 -19.61
C ILE A 253 11.79 -11.33 -20.81
N ASP A 254 10.60 -11.69 -21.24
CA ASP A 254 9.91 -11.06 -22.38
C ASP A 254 8.82 -10.11 -21.90
N VAL A 255 8.22 -10.36 -20.72
CA VAL A 255 7.14 -9.58 -20.13
C VAL A 255 7.39 -9.36 -18.64
N LEU A 256 7.09 -8.16 -18.17
CA LEU A 256 7.18 -7.72 -16.77
C LEU A 256 5.80 -7.28 -16.26
N CYS A 257 5.39 -7.78 -15.08
CA CYS A 257 4.24 -7.25 -14.34
C CYS A 257 4.70 -6.15 -13.37
N THR A 258 4.11 -4.94 -13.47
CA THR A 258 4.55 -3.79 -12.67
C THR A 258 3.42 -2.77 -12.47
N PHE A 259 3.65 -1.76 -11.64
CA PHE A 259 2.73 -0.62 -11.46
C PHE A 259 2.79 0.37 -12.63
N ALA A 260 1.73 1.13 -12.87
CA ALA A 260 1.65 2.17 -13.88
C ALA A 260 2.20 3.53 -13.35
N ASP A 261 2.99 4.31 -14.08
CA ASP A 261 3.80 3.81 -15.18
C ASP A 261 5.26 3.71 -14.74
N ALA A 262 5.66 2.51 -14.37
CA ALA A 262 7.00 2.27 -13.84
C ALA A 262 8.12 2.61 -14.83
N ARG A 263 7.82 2.70 -16.14
CA ARG A 263 8.82 3.10 -17.13
C ARG A 263 9.42 4.48 -16.81
N ARG A 264 8.67 5.37 -16.16
CA ARG A 264 9.15 6.69 -15.73
C ARG A 264 10.29 6.58 -14.73
N ASP A 265 10.16 5.68 -13.77
CA ASP A 265 11.15 5.51 -12.69
C ASP A 265 12.44 4.85 -13.17
N TYR A 266 12.36 4.12 -14.30
CA TYR A 266 13.50 3.39 -14.86
C TYR A 266 14.01 3.94 -16.19
N ALA A 267 13.46 5.06 -16.70
CA ALA A 267 13.84 5.64 -17.99
C ALA A 267 15.32 6.02 -18.06
N ASP A 268 15.85 6.66 -17.03
CA ASP A 268 17.27 7.04 -16.99
C ASP A 268 18.17 5.80 -16.83
N LYS A 269 17.80 4.86 -15.97
CA LYS A 269 18.54 3.60 -15.76
C LYS A 269 18.54 2.73 -16.99
N TRP A 270 17.50 2.79 -17.82
CA TRP A 270 17.37 2.02 -19.04
C TRP A 270 18.56 2.21 -19.99
N THR A 271 18.97 3.46 -20.19
CA THR A 271 20.11 3.79 -21.06
C THR A 271 21.44 3.84 -20.31
N SER A 272 21.45 4.36 -19.06
CA SER A 272 22.70 4.60 -18.32
C SER A 272 23.26 3.35 -17.64
N GLU A 273 22.38 2.47 -17.09
CA GLU A 273 22.79 1.29 -16.33
C GLU A 273 22.55 0.00 -17.09
N TYR A 274 21.40 -0.13 -17.79
CA TYR A 274 21.07 -1.35 -18.53
C TYR A 274 21.61 -1.34 -19.97
N ALA A 275 22.31 -0.26 -20.34
CA ALA A 275 23.03 -0.10 -21.60
C ALA A 275 22.18 -0.26 -22.87
N MET A 276 20.90 0.10 -22.77
CA MET A 276 20.01 0.11 -23.92
C MET A 276 20.28 1.31 -24.83
N THR A 277 20.12 1.14 -26.13
CA THR A 277 20.40 2.18 -27.12
C THR A 277 19.23 3.14 -27.33
N ASN A 278 18.01 2.59 -27.32
CA ASN A 278 16.78 3.36 -27.47
C ASN A 278 16.22 3.69 -26.08
N SER A 279 15.25 4.59 -26.04
CA SER A 279 14.50 4.87 -24.81
C SER A 279 13.65 3.68 -24.39
N ILE A 280 13.31 3.62 -23.10
CA ILE A 280 12.39 2.59 -22.58
C ILE A 280 11.03 2.63 -23.28
N TRP A 281 10.59 3.80 -23.73
CA TRP A 281 9.32 4.03 -24.43
C TRP A 281 9.31 3.44 -25.84
N GLU A 282 10.48 3.42 -26.50
CA GLU A 282 10.67 2.82 -27.84
C GLU A 282 10.89 1.31 -27.76
N ASP A 283 11.55 0.83 -26.69
CA ASP A 283 11.92 -0.58 -26.55
C ASP A 283 10.81 -1.42 -25.90
N THR A 284 9.83 -0.79 -25.25
CA THR A 284 8.79 -1.49 -24.51
C THR A 284 7.37 -1.11 -24.92
N ALA A 285 6.44 -2.02 -24.76
CA ALA A 285 5.02 -1.76 -24.97
C ALA A 285 4.16 -2.39 -23.87
N VAL A 286 3.09 -1.73 -23.49
CA VAL A 286 2.07 -2.29 -22.61
C VAL A 286 1.24 -3.28 -23.42
N ILE A 287 1.08 -4.49 -22.88
CA ILE A 287 0.28 -5.56 -23.51
C ILE A 287 -0.96 -5.92 -22.71
N GLY A 288 -1.06 -5.42 -21.49
CA GLY A 288 -2.23 -5.61 -20.64
C GLY A 288 -2.27 -4.56 -19.55
N VAL A 289 -3.47 -4.18 -19.15
CA VAL A 289 -3.78 -3.20 -18.10
C VAL A 289 -4.82 -3.79 -17.17
N THR A 290 -4.69 -3.52 -15.88
CA THR A 290 -5.63 -4.02 -14.86
C THR A 290 -6.64 -2.95 -14.45
N PRO A 291 -7.73 -3.33 -13.77
CA PRO A 291 -8.53 -2.37 -12.99
C PRO A 291 -7.67 -1.58 -11.99
N ALA A 292 -8.25 -0.50 -11.44
CA ALA A 292 -7.59 0.33 -10.43
C ALA A 292 -7.29 -0.46 -9.15
N ILE A 293 -6.11 -0.22 -8.59
CA ILE A 293 -5.57 -0.80 -7.37
C ILE A 293 -5.50 0.32 -6.34
N TYR A 294 -6.03 0.11 -5.13
CA TYR A 294 -5.91 1.12 -4.08
C TYR A 294 -4.46 1.24 -3.61
N ASN A 295 -4.02 2.46 -3.27
CA ASN A 295 -2.61 2.75 -2.98
C ASN A 295 -2.10 2.04 -1.72
N ASP A 296 -0.77 2.10 -1.55
CA ASP A 296 -0.04 1.53 -0.43
C ASP A 296 -0.47 2.14 0.90
N THR A 297 -0.30 1.37 1.97
CA THR A 297 -0.70 1.75 3.32
C THR A 297 0.48 2.20 4.16
N ILE A 298 0.20 3.06 5.15
CA ILE A 298 0.94 3.08 6.40
C ILE A 298 0.10 2.31 7.41
N SER A 299 0.58 1.10 7.72
CA SER A 299 -0.08 0.18 8.66
C SER A 299 0.73 0.06 9.95
N VAL A 300 0.05 -0.21 11.06
CA VAL A 300 0.67 -0.33 12.38
C VAL A 300 0.31 -1.64 13.05
N SER A 301 1.23 -2.17 13.82
CA SER A 301 1.06 -3.43 14.53
C SER A 301 0.03 -3.31 15.66
N LYS A 302 -0.94 -4.25 15.71
CA LYS A 302 -1.83 -4.41 16.85
C LYS A 302 -1.14 -5.00 18.07
N SER A 303 0.01 -5.65 17.88
CA SER A 303 0.81 -6.27 18.94
C SER A 303 1.85 -5.32 19.52
N SER A 304 2.05 -4.14 18.94
CA SER A 304 3.00 -3.16 19.44
C SER A 304 2.46 -2.46 20.70
N PRO A 305 3.22 -2.45 21.81
CA PRO A 305 2.78 -1.84 23.06
C PRO A 305 2.72 -0.31 23.03
N ILE A 306 3.34 0.34 22.03
CA ILE A 306 3.36 1.79 21.86
C ILE A 306 2.18 2.30 21.03
N MET A 307 1.44 1.42 20.32
CA MET A 307 0.38 1.79 19.38
C MET A 307 -0.98 1.98 20.07
N ASP A 308 -1.04 2.83 21.09
CA ASP A 308 -2.32 3.31 21.63
C ASP A 308 -3.01 4.28 20.64
N ASP A 309 -4.30 4.57 20.83
CA ASP A 309 -5.07 5.41 19.92
C ASP A 309 -4.53 6.83 19.80
N ASP A 310 -3.98 7.39 20.90
CA ASP A 310 -3.38 8.72 20.90
C ASP A 310 -2.11 8.74 20.05
N PHE A 311 -1.26 7.72 20.18
CA PHE A 311 -0.03 7.64 19.40
C PHE A 311 -0.30 7.35 17.91
N LYS A 312 -1.28 6.49 17.61
CA LYS A 312 -1.75 6.26 16.22
C LYS A 312 -2.20 7.57 15.56
N ALA A 313 -2.95 8.41 16.30
CA ALA A 313 -3.38 9.71 15.81
C ALA A 313 -2.20 10.67 15.57
N ALA A 314 -1.25 10.73 16.52
CA ALA A 314 -0.05 11.54 16.38
C ALA A 314 0.83 11.06 15.22
N LEU A 315 1.03 9.77 15.09
CA LEU A 315 1.80 9.16 14.01
C LEU A 315 1.17 9.44 12.63
N SER A 316 -0.16 9.30 12.52
CA SER A 316 -0.90 9.66 11.31
C SER A 316 -0.68 11.13 10.93
N GLN A 317 -0.80 12.04 11.91
CA GLN A 317 -0.59 13.46 11.65
C GLN A 317 0.87 13.77 11.26
N ALA A 318 1.84 13.11 11.89
CA ALA A 318 3.27 13.28 11.56
C ALA A 318 3.56 12.88 10.12
N PHE A 319 3.07 11.72 9.65
CA PHE A 319 3.24 11.31 8.25
C PHE A 319 2.54 12.24 7.26
N ILE A 320 1.34 12.73 7.57
CA ILE A 320 0.63 13.70 6.73
C ILE A 320 1.44 14.99 6.64
N ASN A 321 1.89 15.54 7.77
CA ASN A 321 2.69 16.77 7.80
C ASN A 321 3.99 16.61 6.99
N ILE A 322 4.70 15.49 7.14
CA ILE A 322 5.90 15.19 6.36
C ILE A 322 5.57 15.16 4.86
N GLY A 323 4.52 14.43 4.48
CA GLY A 323 4.09 14.33 3.08
C GLY A 323 3.67 15.67 2.45
N ASP A 324 3.33 16.68 3.24
CA ASP A 324 2.97 18.02 2.78
C ASP A 324 4.20 18.95 2.55
N THR A 325 5.40 18.51 2.99
CA THR A 325 6.65 19.28 2.78
C THR A 325 7.38 18.82 1.51
N GLU A 326 8.15 19.71 0.89
CA GLU A 326 8.97 19.35 -0.29
C GLU A 326 10.07 18.33 0.08
N GLU A 327 10.69 18.49 1.25
CA GLU A 327 11.72 17.58 1.77
C GLU A 327 11.10 16.19 2.05
N GLY A 328 9.92 16.14 2.65
CA GLY A 328 9.22 14.89 2.91
C GLY A 328 8.79 14.19 1.64
N LYS A 329 8.25 14.91 0.65
CA LYS A 329 7.92 14.37 -0.67
C LYS A 329 9.14 13.74 -1.35
N ALA A 330 10.31 14.39 -1.26
CA ALA A 330 11.55 13.84 -1.80
C ALA A 330 11.88 12.47 -1.18
N VAL A 331 11.62 12.29 0.12
CA VAL A 331 11.84 11.02 0.83
C VAL A 331 10.83 9.95 0.42
N ILE A 332 9.52 10.28 0.47
CA ILE A 332 8.48 9.29 0.20
C ILE A 332 8.32 8.94 -1.29
N SER A 333 8.92 9.74 -2.17
CA SER A 333 8.91 9.51 -3.62
C SER A 333 9.61 8.21 -4.03
N ILE A 334 10.41 7.58 -3.15
CA ILE A 334 11.01 6.26 -3.40
C ILE A 334 9.96 5.19 -3.74
N TYR A 335 8.73 5.36 -3.24
CA TYR A 335 7.58 4.53 -3.58
C TYR A 335 6.57 5.26 -4.50
N SER A 336 7.00 6.33 -5.17
CA SER A 336 6.13 7.18 -5.99
C SER A 336 5.00 7.83 -5.19
N HIS A 337 5.14 7.95 -3.85
CA HIS A 337 4.18 8.64 -3.00
C HIS A 337 4.38 10.16 -3.10
N GLN A 338 3.28 10.90 -3.00
CA GLN A 338 3.25 12.36 -3.01
C GLN A 338 2.63 12.94 -1.74
N GLY A 339 2.03 12.12 -0.91
CA GLY A 339 1.42 12.48 0.35
C GLY A 339 0.65 11.32 0.95
N TYR A 340 -0.09 11.60 2.01
CA TYR A 340 -0.89 10.61 2.73
C TYR A 340 -2.24 11.19 3.14
N GLN A 341 -3.25 10.33 3.21
CA GLN A 341 -4.56 10.67 3.76
C GLN A 341 -5.09 9.55 4.65
N PRO A 342 -5.98 9.86 5.62
CA PRO A 342 -6.57 8.84 6.47
C PRO A 342 -7.24 7.73 5.67
N ALA A 343 -7.03 6.49 6.11
CA ALA A 343 -7.64 5.30 5.51
C ALA A 343 -8.27 4.41 6.58
N GLN A 344 -9.15 3.54 6.14
CA GLN A 344 -9.82 2.57 6.99
C GLN A 344 -9.85 1.19 6.30
N ALA A 345 -10.03 0.15 7.08
CA ALA A 345 -9.98 -1.23 6.59
C ALA A 345 -10.92 -1.50 5.40
N SER A 346 -12.11 -0.86 5.38
CA SER A 346 -13.08 -1.02 4.29
C SER A 346 -12.64 -0.44 2.94
N ASP A 347 -11.66 0.47 2.93
CA ASP A 347 -11.12 1.03 1.68
C ASP A 347 -10.37 -0.05 0.87
N TYR A 348 -9.94 -1.13 1.53
CA TYR A 348 -9.22 -2.27 0.96
C TYR A 348 -10.09 -3.51 0.73
N ASP A 349 -11.42 -3.39 0.71
CA ASP A 349 -12.32 -4.52 0.48
C ASP A 349 -12.17 -5.13 -0.92
N SER A 350 -11.83 -4.32 -1.93
CA SER A 350 -11.50 -4.79 -3.28
C SER A 350 -10.22 -5.63 -3.30
N GLU A 351 -9.19 -5.19 -2.56
CA GLU A 351 -7.93 -5.94 -2.40
C GLU A 351 -8.18 -7.30 -1.70
N ARG A 352 -9.02 -7.28 -0.66
CA ARG A 352 -9.40 -8.49 0.07
C ARG A 352 -10.16 -9.48 -0.81
N ALA A 353 -11.07 -8.99 -1.64
CA ALA A 353 -11.80 -9.81 -2.61
C ALA A 353 -10.87 -10.37 -3.69
N ALA A 354 -9.95 -9.56 -4.21
CA ALA A 354 -8.96 -9.95 -5.20
C ALA A 354 -8.03 -11.05 -4.66
N GLN A 355 -7.49 -10.85 -3.46
CA GLN A 355 -6.60 -11.81 -2.80
C GLN A 355 -7.30 -13.15 -2.51
N LYS A 356 -8.55 -13.09 -2.06
CA LYS A 356 -9.35 -14.30 -1.84
C LYS A 356 -9.58 -15.07 -3.13
N MET A 357 -9.91 -14.39 -4.22
CA MET A 357 -10.11 -15.04 -5.52
C MET A 357 -8.84 -15.75 -5.98
N ILE A 358 -7.66 -15.11 -5.84
CA ILE A 358 -6.38 -15.72 -6.20
C ILE A 358 -6.08 -16.95 -5.35
N GLN A 359 -6.37 -16.92 -4.04
CA GLN A 359 -6.19 -18.07 -3.17
C GLN A 359 -7.11 -19.24 -3.56
N GLU A 360 -8.35 -18.96 -3.93
CA GLU A 360 -9.31 -19.97 -4.43
C GLU A 360 -8.82 -20.59 -5.74
N LEU A 361 -8.34 -19.77 -6.69
CA LEU A 361 -7.78 -20.24 -7.96
C LEU A 361 -6.54 -21.12 -7.75
N ASN A 362 -5.62 -20.72 -6.89
CA ASN A 362 -4.39 -21.46 -6.59
C ASN A 362 -4.68 -22.79 -5.85
N SER A 363 -5.77 -22.88 -5.09
CA SER A 363 -6.17 -24.11 -4.39
C SER A 363 -6.93 -25.08 -5.25
N ALA A 364 -7.45 -24.64 -6.40
CA ALA A 364 -8.20 -25.46 -7.34
C ALA A 364 -7.31 -26.08 -8.45
N ALA A 365 -6.09 -25.60 -8.61
CA ALA A 365 -5.11 -26.05 -9.60
C ALA A 365 -4.21 -27.18 -9.04
#